data_3075c46cbb545c6e2b8dedb4abd6b261
#
_entry.id   3075c46cbb545c6e2b8dedb4abd6b261
#
_cell.length_a   1.000
_cell.length_b   1.000
_cell.length_c   1.000
_cell.angle_alpha   90.00
_cell.angle_beta   90.00
_cell.angle_gamma   90.00
#
_symmetry.space_group_name_H-M   'P 1'
#
loop_
_entity.id
_entity.type
_entity.pdbx_description
1 polymer ?
#
loop_
_entity_poly.entity_id
_entity_poly.type
_entity_poly.pdbx_seq_one_letter_code
_entity_poly.pdbx_strand_id
1 'polypeptide(L)'
;MSRFFKTLKPYWKSVLLIIALLVLQAYADLSLPQYTSDIIDTGIQNGGVSHCMPQAVTKEEFELAKVFMTEDEVAIWEDSYREDGDVYRLDVTDEKKLDEYDDEFVTAFILNNQTSAVEESAFKQQIAAQSGQDPSQLENVPVEMLGQQMGIELSTFKKEIEDVDGNVVLADCVDMRPVFQMMLAQGRMTTDDIVSMRDTLQEKMESMGSSLILSMGISYAKNMDSAAGVDMDKLQTDYLWASGIKMVLMALLVAVITVCVGMLASRVAAGAGRDLRGSVYKKVMGFSSAEMDRFSTASLITRTTNDVQQIQMVIVLLLRMVLYAPVLGIGGVIKVWQTGAGMGWVIGLAVAAIMALVLFLMVVAMPKFKLMQKLVDGVNLVSREILTGLSVIRAFGREKKEEERFDKANKKLTKTMLFTNRVMTFMMPCMTFIMYGLTVLIVWVAAHKIDNGSMQVGAMTAFITYAMQIVMSFLMLTMMSVMLPRAAVAADRIDEVLTVKSEIVDPEKPETLEKKEGVVRFNHVSFKYPG
;
A
#
# COMPACT_ATOMS: atom_id res chain seq x y z
N MET A 1 -20.34 5.91 23.86
CA MET A 1 -19.13 6.18 23.04
C MET A 1 -18.21 7.23 23.68
N SER A 2 -18.65 8.44 24.08
CA SER A 2 -17.74 9.46 24.65
C SER A 2 -17.00 9.00 25.91
N ARG A 3 -17.63 8.17 26.75
CA ARG A 3 -17.01 7.60 27.97
C ARG A 3 -16.02 6.47 27.68
N PHE A 4 -16.21 5.73 26.60
CA PHE A 4 -15.23 4.75 26.13
C PHE A 4 -13.85 5.42 25.89
N PHE A 5 -13.83 6.59 25.25
CA PHE A 5 -12.60 7.35 25.07
C PHE A 5 -12.04 7.94 26.39
N LYS A 6 -12.90 8.15 27.41
CA LYS A 6 -12.42 8.59 28.74
C LYS A 6 -11.57 7.53 29.44
N THR A 7 -11.82 6.23 29.20
CA THR A 7 -11.01 5.13 29.78
C THR A 7 -9.60 5.07 29.17
N LEU A 8 -9.40 5.62 27.97
CA LEU A 8 -8.09 5.71 27.32
C LEU A 8 -7.28 6.96 27.75
N LYS A 9 -7.94 7.95 28.37
CA LYS A 9 -7.29 9.20 28.78
C LYS A 9 -6.05 9.00 29.66
N PRO A 10 -6.00 8.07 30.64
CA PRO A 10 -4.79 7.82 31.43
C PRO A 10 -3.62 7.26 30.59
N TYR A 11 -3.91 6.65 29.45
CA TYR A 11 -2.94 5.97 28.56
C TYR A 11 -2.56 6.80 27.34
N TRP A 12 -2.86 8.10 27.30
CA TRP A 12 -2.70 8.97 26.13
C TRP A 12 -1.27 8.96 25.56
N LYS A 13 -0.23 8.88 26.43
CA LYS A 13 1.17 8.80 26.00
C LYS A 13 1.45 7.53 25.19
N SER A 14 0.93 6.39 25.66
CA SER A 14 1.06 5.12 24.95
C SER A 14 0.26 5.12 23.64
N VAL A 15 -0.91 5.75 23.61
CA VAL A 15 -1.73 5.90 22.40
C VAL A 15 -1.00 6.77 21.37
N LEU A 16 -0.40 7.88 21.76
CA LEU A 16 0.40 8.72 20.85
C LEU A 16 1.61 7.96 20.30
N LEU A 17 2.31 7.19 21.15
CA LEU A 17 3.42 6.37 20.70
C LEU A 17 2.97 5.30 19.71
N ILE A 18 1.81 4.66 19.95
CA ILE A 18 1.23 3.70 19.00
C ILE A 18 0.92 4.39 17.66
N ILE A 19 0.33 5.58 17.65
CA ILE A 19 0.04 6.32 16.42
C ILE A 19 1.34 6.61 15.65
N ALA A 20 2.38 7.10 16.34
CA ALA A 20 3.68 7.37 15.71
C ALA A 20 4.29 6.11 15.10
N LEU A 21 4.25 4.98 15.83
CA LEU A 21 4.73 3.69 15.34
C LEU A 21 3.90 3.17 14.15
N LEU A 22 2.58 3.37 14.14
CA LEU A 22 1.72 2.96 13.03
C LEU A 22 1.97 3.79 11.76
N VAL A 23 2.27 5.09 11.90
CA VAL A 23 2.68 5.93 10.76
C VAL A 23 4.01 5.44 10.20
N LEU A 24 4.98 5.16 11.07
CA LEU A 24 6.28 4.61 10.66
C LEU A 24 6.12 3.22 10.01
N GLN A 25 5.25 2.37 10.57
CA GLN A 25 4.92 1.08 9.98
C GLN A 25 4.32 1.22 8.59
N ALA A 26 3.33 2.11 8.42
CA ALA A 26 2.70 2.33 7.12
C ALA A 26 3.68 2.89 6.08
N TYR A 27 4.59 3.79 6.50
CA TYR A 27 5.66 4.27 5.63
C TYR A 27 6.57 3.14 5.15
N ALA A 28 7.01 2.27 6.08
CA ALA A 28 7.85 1.13 5.75
C ALA A 28 7.13 0.09 4.87
N ASP A 29 5.85 -0.22 5.17
CA ASP A 29 5.03 -1.12 4.38
C ASP A 29 4.78 -0.60 2.94
N LEU A 30 4.61 0.72 2.79
CA LEU A 30 4.43 1.38 1.49
C LEU A 30 5.75 1.58 0.72
N SER A 31 6.89 1.40 1.36
CA SER A 31 8.20 1.45 0.69
C SER A 31 8.58 0.12 0.06
N LEU A 32 8.09 -1.01 0.57
CA LEU A 32 8.42 -2.35 0.06
C LEU A 32 8.06 -2.56 -1.42
N PRO A 33 6.86 -2.15 -1.91
CA PRO A 33 6.53 -2.27 -3.32
C PRO A 33 7.46 -1.46 -4.23
N GLN A 34 7.94 -0.30 -3.75
CA GLN A 34 8.91 0.51 -4.48
C GLN A 34 10.23 -0.24 -4.67
N TYR A 35 10.79 -0.82 -3.60
CA TYR A 35 12.01 -1.64 -3.72
C TYR A 35 11.83 -2.84 -4.65
N THR A 36 10.63 -3.42 -4.72
CA THR A 36 10.32 -4.48 -5.67
C THR A 36 10.33 -3.96 -7.12
N SER A 37 9.79 -2.78 -7.36
CA SER A 37 9.86 -2.09 -8.66
C SER A 37 11.31 -1.82 -9.05
N ASP A 38 12.10 -1.24 -8.14
CA ASP A 38 13.51 -0.89 -8.37
C ASP A 38 14.37 -2.14 -8.69
N ILE A 39 14.11 -3.26 -8.01
CA ILE A 39 14.78 -4.54 -8.31
C ILE A 39 14.45 -5.02 -9.72
N ILE A 40 13.20 -4.87 -10.17
CA ILE A 40 12.78 -5.31 -11.51
C ILE A 40 13.31 -4.35 -12.58
N ASP A 41 13.05 -3.05 -12.43
CA ASP A 41 13.35 -2.05 -13.45
C ASP A 41 14.85 -1.77 -13.52
N THR A 42 15.47 -1.37 -12.38
CA THR A 42 16.90 -1.07 -12.34
C THR A 42 17.77 -2.32 -12.27
N GLY A 43 17.40 -3.27 -11.37
CA GLY A 43 18.24 -4.44 -11.13
C GLY A 43 18.21 -5.44 -12.28
N ILE A 44 17.05 -5.75 -12.84
CA ILE A 44 16.92 -6.79 -13.88
C ILE A 44 16.94 -6.16 -15.27
N GLN A 45 16.07 -5.18 -15.56
CA GLN A 45 15.97 -4.61 -16.91
C GLN A 45 17.20 -3.78 -17.28
N ASN A 46 17.63 -2.89 -16.37
CA ASN A 46 18.75 -1.99 -16.61
C ASN A 46 20.12 -2.58 -16.20
N GLY A 47 20.15 -3.85 -15.71
CA GLY A 47 21.41 -4.50 -15.35
C GLY A 47 22.17 -3.87 -14.19
N GLY A 48 21.46 -3.25 -13.24
CA GLY A 48 22.02 -2.61 -12.06
C GLY A 48 22.43 -1.13 -12.25
N VAL A 49 22.24 -0.58 -13.46
CA VAL A 49 22.51 0.84 -13.76
C VAL A 49 21.28 1.66 -13.38
N SER A 50 21.45 2.63 -12.47
CA SER A 50 20.37 3.46 -11.94
C SER A 50 20.24 4.83 -12.61
N HIS A 51 21.33 5.34 -13.16
CA HIS A 51 21.42 6.69 -13.74
C HIS A 51 21.90 6.63 -15.20
N CYS A 52 21.58 7.66 -15.98
CA CYS A 52 22.04 7.75 -17.36
C CYS A 52 23.53 8.14 -17.47
N MET A 53 24.14 8.65 -16.39
CA MET A 53 25.57 8.94 -16.35
C MET A 53 26.37 7.64 -16.17
N PRO A 54 27.20 7.22 -17.16
CA PRO A 54 27.99 6.00 -17.08
C PRO A 54 29.08 6.09 -15.99
N GLN A 55 29.41 4.98 -15.35
CA GLN A 55 30.45 4.92 -14.32
C GLN A 55 31.85 5.05 -14.89
N ALA A 56 32.03 4.56 -16.13
CA ALA A 56 33.26 4.68 -16.86
C ALA A 56 33.04 4.87 -18.35
N VAL A 57 33.90 5.65 -19.00
CA VAL A 57 33.78 6.00 -20.42
C VAL A 57 35.16 5.92 -21.05
N THR A 58 35.29 5.31 -22.23
CA THR A 58 36.56 5.36 -23.01
C THR A 58 36.86 6.79 -23.48
N LYS A 59 38.12 7.11 -23.73
CA LYS A 59 38.53 8.46 -24.19
C LYS A 59 37.84 8.86 -25.51
N GLU A 60 37.66 7.91 -26.42
CA GLU A 60 36.99 8.13 -27.70
C GLU A 60 35.49 8.43 -27.50
N GLU A 61 34.82 7.61 -26.69
CA GLU A 61 33.40 7.74 -26.43
C GLU A 61 33.09 9.02 -25.59
N PHE A 62 34.03 9.43 -24.72
CA PHE A 62 33.90 10.65 -23.93
C PHE A 62 33.80 11.92 -24.82
N GLU A 63 34.56 11.96 -25.93
CA GLU A 63 34.46 13.06 -26.91
C GLU A 63 33.26 12.92 -27.84
N LEU A 64 32.87 11.70 -28.23
CA LEU A 64 31.69 11.46 -29.07
C LEU A 64 30.38 11.77 -28.33
N ALA A 65 30.32 11.54 -27.03
CA ALA A 65 29.15 11.84 -26.20
C ALA A 65 28.77 13.32 -26.23
N LYS A 66 29.75 14.21 -26.38
CA LYS A 66 29.55 15.67 -26.41
C LYS A 66 28.78 16.16 -27.64
N VAL A 67 28.66 15.37 -28.70
CA VAL A 67 28.11 15.77 -30.01
C VAL A 67 26.68 16.31 -29.89
N PHE A 68 25.87 15.76 -29.00
CA PHE A 68 24.48 16.19 -28.78
C PHE A 68 24.27 16.99 -27.48
N MET A 69 25.34 17.43 -26.82
CA MET A 69 25.29 18.24 -25.62
C MET A 69 25.34 19.74 -25.94
N THR A 70 24.73 20.55 -25.11
CA THR A 70 24.89 22.01 -25.09
C THR A 70 26.21 22.40 -24.44
N GLU A 71 26.64 23.67 -24.60
CA GLU A 71 27.88 24.16 -23.98
C GLU A 71 27.89 23.99 -22.44
N ASP A 72 26.75 24.25 -21.80
CA ASP A 72 26.59 24.08 -20.34
C ASP A 72 26.70 22.61 -19.92
N GLU A 73 26.06 21.72 -20.68
CA GLU A 73 26.13 20.28 -20.44
C GLU A 73 27.53 19.72 -20.65
N VAL A 74 28.26 20.20 -21.66
CA VAL A 74 29.67 19.82 -21.87
C VAL A 74 30.52 20.21 -20.67
N ALA A 75 30.31 21.41 -20.11
CA ALA A 75 31.07 21.84 -18.92
C ALA A 75 30.76 20.93 -17.70
N ILE A 76 29.48 20.56 -17.49
CA ILE A 76 29.09 19.64 -16.43
C ILE A 76 29.68 18.23 -16.66
N TRP A 77 29.64 17.77 -17.92
CA TRP A 77 30.19 16.46 -18.31
C TRP A 77 31.68 16.38 -18.00
N GLU A 78 32.48 17.39 -18.38
CA GLU A 78 33.90 17.45 -18.14
C GLU A 78 34.28 17.57 -16.64
N ASP A 79 33.47 18.30 -15.85
CA ASP A 79 33.69 18.46 -14.41
C ASP A 79 33.30 17.18 -13.62
N SER A 80 32.37 16.39 -14.17
CA SER A 80 31.84 15.19 -13.51
C SER A 80 32.76 13.98 -13.62
N TYR A 81 33.76 13.99 -14.49
CA TYR A 81 34.61 12.86 -14.75
C TYR A 81 36.09 13.15 -14.47
N ARG A 82 36.81 12.13 -13.99
CA ARG A 82 38.24 12.17 -13.78
C ARG A 82 38.93 11.16 -14.69
N GLU A 83 40.04 11.56 -15.31
CA GLU A 83 40.89 10.69 -16.13
C GLU A 83 41.57 9.62 -15.26
N ASP A 84 41.38 8.36 -15.61
CA ASP A 84 41.97 7.17 -14.96
C ASP A 84 42.54 6.24 -16.03
N GLY A 85 43.77 6.48 -16.46
CA GLY A 85 44.45 5.73 -17.50
C GLY A 85 43.83 5.88 -18.88
N ASP A 86 43.21 4.82 -19.43
CA ASP A 86 42.58 4.82 -20.75
C ASP A 86 41.08 5.14 -20.72
N VAL A 87 40.52 5.39 -19.54
CA VAL A 87 39.12 5.67 -19.34
C VAL A 87 38.90 6.92 -18.48
N TYR A 88 37.75 7.54 -18.60
CA TYR A 88 37.25 8.54 -17.67
C TYR A 88 36.30 7.88 -16.69
N ARG A 89 36.46 8.14 -15.37
CA ARG A 89 35.57 7.62 -14.33
C ARG A 89 34.74 8.72 -13.71
N LEU A 90 33.48 8.41 -13.42
CA LEU A 90 32.54 9.32 -12.76
C LEU A 90 33.03 9.61 -11.33
N ASP A 91 33.21 10.89 -10.99
CA ASP A 91 33.69 11.37 -9.66
C ASP A 91 32.50 11.87 -8.80
N VAL A 92 31.29 11.89 -9.35
CA VAL A 92 30.07 12.32 -8.65
C VAL A 92 29.44 11.13 -7.92
N THR A 93 29.30 11.25 -6.60
CA THR A 93 28.72 10.21 -5.73
C THR A 93 27.40 10.65 -5.06
N ASP A 94 26.98 11.91 -5.26
CA ASP A 94 25.74 12.44 -4.70
C ASP A 94 24.56 12.03 -5.57
N GLU A 95 23.72 11.12 -5.07
CA GLU A 95 22.52 10.63 -5.79
C GLU A 95 21.60 11.77 -6.24
N LYS A 96 21.45 12.86 -5.46
CA LYS A 96 20.60 13.98 -5.86
C LYS A 96 21.12 14.73 -7.07
N LYS A 97 22.44 14.85 -7.18
CA LYS A 97 23.05 15.44 -8.38
C LYS A 97 22.92 14.53 -9.58
N LEU A 98 23.02 13.23 -9.38
CA LEU A 98 22.83 12.26 -10.44
C LEU A 98 21.36 12.25 -10.93
N ASP A 99 20.39 12.38 -10.02
CA ASP A 99 18.97 12.56 -10.39
C ASP A 99 18.75 13.83 -11.21
N GLU A 100 19.40 14.97 -10.88
CA GLU A 100 19.34 16.20 -11.66
C GLU A 100 19.98 16.01 -13.05
N TYR A 101 21.10 15.32 -13.12
CA TYR A 101 21.80 15.00 -14.37
C TYR A 101 21.02 14.02 -15.25
N ASP A 102 20.23 13.11 -14.66
CA ASP A 102 19.35 12.24 -15.42
C ASP A 102 18.35 13.05 -16.26
N ASP A 103 17.73 14.06 -15.66
CA ASP A 103 16.79 14.94 -16.38
C ASP A 103 17.48 15.79 -17.46
N GLU A 104 18.71 16.22 -17.22
CA GLU A 104 19.45 17.11 -18.10
C GLU A 104 20.06 16.37 -19.31
N PHE A 105 20.68 15.21 -19.07
CA PHE A 105 21.44 14.49 -20.11
C PHE A 105 20.66 13.42 -20.87
N VAL A 106 19.50 12.98 -20.35
CA VAL A 106 18.75 11.83 -20.92
C VAL A 106 18.47 11.97 -22.40
N THR A 107 18.07 13.16 -22.87
CA THR A 107 17.75 13.42 -24.30
C THR A 107 18.99 13.35 -25.18
N ALA A 108 20.13 13.91 -24.71
CA ALA A 108 21.40 13.84 -25.40
C ALA A 108 21.88 12.39 -25.54
N PHE A 109 21.75 11.60 -24.46
CA PHE A 109 22.17 10.20 -24.46
C PHE A 109 21.27 9.29 -25.30
N ILE A 110 19.97 9.56 -25.36
CA ILE A 110 19.08 8.84 -26.27
C ILE A 110 19.49 9.09 -27.73
N LEU A 111 19.76 10.35 -28.11
CA LEU A 111 20.25 10.67 -29.47
C LEU A 111 21.60 10.01 -29.75
N ASN A 112 22.53 10.06 -28.78
CA ASN A 112 23.81 9.36 -28.90
C ASN A 112 23.62 7.85 -29.11
N ASN A 113 22.72 7.21 -28.35
CA ASN A 113 22.45 5.78 -28.49
C ASN A 113 21.84 5.44 -29.86
N GLN A 114 20.88 6.26 -30.33
CA GLN A 114 20.22 6.06 -31.62
C GLN A 114 21.15 6.27 -32.80
N THR A 115 22.09 7.19 -32.69
CA THR A 115 23.04 7.54 -33.78
C THR A 115 24.32 6.71 -33.73
N SER A 116 24.65 6.08 -32.58
CA SER A 116 25.85 5.23 -32.43
C SER A 116 25.77 3.91 -33.21
N ALA A 117 24.58 3.47 -33.58
CA ALA A 117 24.38 2.18 -34.29
C ALA A 117 23.18 2.28 -35.23
N VAL A 118 23.37 2.94 -36.35
CA VAL A 118 22.36 3.05 -37.41
C VAL A 118 22.57 1.93 -38.40
N GLU A 119 21.50 1.24 -38.81
CA GLU A 119 21.58 0.19 -39.83
C GLU A 119 22.19 0.75 -41.12
N GLU A 120 23.10 -0.02 -41.75
CA GLU A 120 23.79 0.41 -42.98
C GLU A 120 22.83 0.82 -44.10
N SER A 121 21.71 0.12 -44.22
CA SER A 121 20.67 0.44 -45.19
C SER A 121 20.03 1.82 -44.94
N ALA A 122 19.70 2.11 -43.69
CA ALA A 122 19.14 3.40 -43.28
C ALA A 122 20.15 4.54 -43.38
N PHE A 123 21.42 4.30 -43.03
CA PHE A 123 22.51 5.24 -43.24
C PHE A 123 22.65 5.65 -44.71
N LYS A 124 22.72 4.67 -45.61
CA LYS A 124 22.84 4.91 -47.07
C LYS A 124 21.64 5.67 -47.62
N GLN A 125 20.42 5.36 -47.16
CA GLN A 125 19.21 6.11 -47.54
C GLN A 125 19.28 7.58 -47.06
N GLN A 126 19.77 7.84 -45.86
CA GLN A 126 19.90 9.17 -45.31
C GLN A 126 20.96 10.02 -46.05
N ILE A 127 22.08 9.43 -46.40
CA ILE A 127 23.12 10.09 -47.22
C ILE A 127 22.59 10.35 -48.63
N ALA A 128 21.86 9.44 -49.23
CA ALA A 128 21.25 9.62 -50.54
C ALA A 128 20.27 10.82 -50.54
N ALA A 129 19.43 10.91 -49.52
CA ALA A 129 18.48 12.01 -49.34
C ALA A 129 19.18 13.37 -49.18
N GLN A 130 20.30 13.43 -48.46
CA GLN A 130 21.09 14.67 -48.26
C GLN A 130 21.87 15.07 -49.51
N SER A 131 22.38 14.10 -50.29
CA SER A 131 23.17 14.37 -51.50
C SER A 131 22.31 14.52 -52.73
N GLY A 132 20.98 14.29 -52.66
CA GLY A 132 20.07 14.31 -53.81
C GLY A 132 20.31 13.17 -54.82
N GLN A 133 20.96 12.09 -54.39
CA GLN A 133 21.25 10.92 -55.19
C GLN A 133 20.15 9.82 -55.03
N ASP A 134 20.05 8.94 -56.02
CA ASP A 134 19.12 7.81 -55.92
C ASP A 134 19.68 6.77 -54.90
N PRO A 135 18.95 6.38 -53.87
CA PRO A 135 19.39 5.38 -52.89
C PRO A 135 19.96 4.07 -53.49
N SER A 136 19.42 3.66 -54.64
CA SER A 136 19.87 2.46 -55.34
C SER A 136 21.33 2.53 -55.85
N GLN A 137 21.86 3.75 -56.03
CA GLN A 137 23.24 3.94 -56.45
C GLN A 137 24.25 3.78 -55.33
N LEU A 138 23.81 4.00 -54.08
CA LEU A 138 24.64 3.85 -52.89
C LEU A 138 24.55 2.47 -52.24
N GLU A 139 23.60 1.64 -52.65
CA GLU A 139 23.36 0.31 -52.08
C GLU A 139 24.62 -0.57 -52.12
N ASN A 140 25.37 -0.54 -53.22
CA ASN A 140 26.57 -1.33 -53.43
C ASN A 140 27.89 -0.62 -53.09
N VAL A 141 27.84 0.63 -52.57
CA VAL A 141 29.04 1.38 -52.17
C VAL A 141 29.43 1.01 -50.74
N PRO A 142 30.67 0.57 -50.48
CA PRO A 142 31.12 0.33 -49.10
C PRO A 142 31.07 1.61 -48.27
N VAL A 143 30.65 1.47 -46.97
CA VAL A 143 30.55 2.59 -46.02
C VAL A 143 31.88 3.29 -45.84
N GLU A 144 32.97 2.55 -45.84
CA GLU A 144 34.35 3.09 -45.75
C GLU A 144 34.67 4.05 -46.89
N MET A 145 34.17 3.76 -48.09
CA MET A 145 34.39 4.62 -49.26
C MET A 145 33.56 5.90 -49.17
N LEU A 146 32.34 5.83 -48.61
CA LEU A 146 31.51 7.00 -48.31
C LEU A 146 32.16 7.89 -47.24
N GLY A 147 32.73 7.27 -46.21
CA GLY A 147 33.49 7.96 -45.15
C GLY A 147 34.70 8.69 -45.73
N GLN A 148 35.49 8.04 -46.57
CA GLN A 148 36.65 8.69 -47.22
C GLN A 148 36.26 9.89 -48.10
N GLN A 149 35.12 9.82 -48.82
CA GLN A 149 34.61 10.97 -49.57
C GLN A 149 34.23 12.15 -48.70
N MET A 150 33.78 11.90 -47.48
CA MET A 150 33.44 12.90 -46.47
C MET A 150 34.64 13.34 -45.62
N GLY A 151 35.78 12.66 -45.74
CA GLY A 151 36.98 12.95 -44.96
C GLY A 151 36.98 12.45 -43.53
N ILE A 152 36.20 11.41 -43.27
CA ILE A 152 36.04 10.75 -41.97
C ILE A 152 36.26 9.25 -42.09
N GLU A 153 36.73 8.63 -41.02
CA GLU A 153 36.82 7.16 -40.92
C GLU A 153 35.48 6.59 -40.46
N LEU A 154 34.80 5.89 -41.35
CA LEU A 154 33.59 5.12 -41.04
C LEU A 154 33.87 3.65 -41.24
N SER A 155 33.36 2.82 -40.37
CA SER A 155 33.41 1.37 -40.50
C SER A 155 32.05 0.76 -40.14
N THR A 156 31.80 -0.42 -40.75
CA THR A 156 30.65 -1.23 -40.39
C THR A 156 31.01 -2.18 -39.25
N PHE A 157 30.08 -2.34 -38.30
CA PHE A 157 30.19 -3.31 -37.21
C PHE A 157 28.86 -4.05 -37.07
N LYS A 158 28.92 -5.29 -36.57
CA LYS A 158 27.72 -6.08 -36.34
C LYS A 158 27.15 -5.81 -34.96
N LYS A 159 25.86 -5.48 -34.93
CA LYS A 159 25.10 -5.31 -33.67
C LYS A 159 23.74 -6.00 -33.78
N GLU A 160 23.28 -6.56 -32.68
CA GLU A 160 21.91 -7.04 -32.57
C GLU A 160 20.96 -5.86 -32.52
N ILE A 161 20.06 -5.76 -33.48
CA ILE A 161 19.00 -4.75 -33.55
C ILE A 161 17.65 -5.44 -33.64
N GLU A 162 16.61 -4.77 -33.16
CA GLU A 162 15.23 -5.21 -33.33
C GLU A 162 14.74 -4.78 -34.72
N ASP A 163 14.26 -5.73 -35.52
CA ASP A 163 13.66 -5.44 -36.82
C ASP A 163 12.22 -4.87 -36.65
N VAL A 164 11.58 -4.48 -37.75
CA VAL A 164 10.22 -3.92 -37.78
C VAL A 164 9.16 -4.88 -37.20
N ASP A 165 9.46 -6.18 -37.21
CA ASP A 165 8.58 -7.23 -36.69
C ASP A 165 8.91 -7.63 -35.24
N GLY A 166 9.86 -6.94 -34.59
CA GLY A 166 10.26 -7.18 -33.19
C GLY A 166 11.20 -8.37 -33.00
N ASN A 167 11.83 -8.89 -34.07
CA ASN A 167 12.82 -9.95 -33.94
C ASN A 167 14.22 -9.34 -33.79
N VAL A 168 15.03 -9.96 -32.91
CA VAL A 168 16.44 -9.58 -32.77
C VAL A 168 17.24 -10.15 -33.93
N VAL A 169 17.77 -9.28 -34.78
CA VAL A 169 18.55 -9.63 -35.95
C VAL A 169 19.94 -9.02 -35.85
N LEU A 170 20.96 -9.78 -36.25
CA LEU A 170 22.33 -9.28 -36.35
C LEU A 170 22.47 -8.47 -37.65
N ALA A 171 22.51 -7.14 -37.53
CA ALA A 171 22.64 -6.25 -38.69
C ALA A 171 24.01 -5.54 -38.71
N ASP A 172 24.42 -5.17 -39.92
CA ASP A 172 25.58 -4.33 -40.10
C ASP A 172 25.17 -2.87 -39.82
N CYS A 173 25.80 -2.26 -38.81
CA CYS A 173 25.52 -0.91 -38.30
C CYS A 173 26.71 0.02 -38.56
N VAL A 174 26.41 1.31 -38.59
CA VAL A 174 27.37 2.41 -38.76
C VAL A 174 27.19 3.42 -37.65
N ASP A 175 28.29 3.90 -37.06
CA ASP A 175 28.26 5.04 -36.14
C ASP A 175 28.17 6.35 -36.94
N MET A 176 27.07 7.07 -36.78
CA MET A 176 26.85 8.35 -37.46
C MET A 176 27.40 9.57 -36.69
N ARG A 177 27.81 9.41 -35.44
CA ARG A 177 28.26 10.54 -34.60
C ARG A 177 29.48 11.26 -35.18
N PRO A 178 30.49 10.59 -35.79
CA PRO A 178 31.58 11.27 -36.48
C PRO A 178 31.11 12.16 -37.62
N VAL A 179 30.00 11.79 -38.31
CA VAL A 179 29.39 12.63 -39.37
C VAL A 179 28.83 13.92 -38.79
N PHE A 180 28.09 13.84 -37.65
CA PHE A 180 27.56 15.01 -36.97
C PHE A 180 28.69 15.90 -36.41
N GLN A 181 29.73 15.30 -35.84
CA GLN A 181 30.92 16.01 -35.35
C GLN A 181 31.61 16.79 -36.49
N MET A 182 31.77 16.18 -37.66
CA MET A 182 32.30 16.87 -38.85
C MET A 182 31.38 18.01 -39.30
N MET A 183 30.06 17.81 -39.33
CA MET A 183 29.11 18.86 -39.74
C MET A 183 29.14 20.08 -38.80
N LEU A 184 29.29 19.83 -37.49
CA LEU A 184 29.50 20.87 -36.47
C LEU A 184 30.84 21.62 -36.72
N ALA A 185 31.96 20.88 -36.91
CA ALA A 185 33.27 21.45 -37.16
C ALA A 185 33.34 22.29 -38.45
N GLN A 186 32.55 21.93 -39.47
CA GLN A 186 32.45 22.68 -40.75
C GLN A 186 31.42 23.83 -40.71
N GLY A 187 30.72 24.03 -39.56
CA GLY A 187 29.68 25.04 -39.44
C GLY A 187 28.44 24.78 -40.33
N ARG A 188 28.25 23.55 -40.80
CA ARG A 188 27.07 23.12 -41.55
C ARG A 188 25.90 22.75 -40.63
N MET A 189 26.17 22.55 -39.38
CA MET A 189 25.23 22.32 -38.31
C MET A 189 25.60 23.21 -37.12
N THR A 190 24.61 23.78 -36.46
CA THR A 190 24.80 24.68 -35.32
C THR A 190 24.31 24.02 -34.04
N THR A 191 24.66 24.57 -32.88
CA THR A 191 24.12 24.13 -31.59
C THR A 191 22.59 24.27 -31.54
N ASP A 192 22.03 25.29 -32.20
CA ASP A 192 20.59 25.48 -32.31
C ASP A 192 19.90 24.34 -33.09
N ASP A 193 20.56 23.77 -34.09
CA ASP A 193 20.05 22.62 -34.84
C ASP A 193 20.00 21.38 -33.93
N ILE A 194 21.00 21.18 -33.04
CA ILE A 194 21.03 20.10 -32.05
C ILE A 194 19.89 20.28 -31.05
N VAL A 195 19.70 21.47 -30.51
CA VAL A 195 18.60 21.80 -29.60
C VAL A 195 17.26 21.48 -30.26
N SER A 196 17.06 21.92 -31.52
CA SER A 196 15.85 21.60 -32.28
C SER A 196 15.61 20.10 -32.49
N MET A 197 16.67 19.31 -32.69
CA MET A 197 16.57 17.85 -32.77
C MET A 197 16.14 17.25 -31.42
N ARG A 198 16.70 17.75 -30.33
CA ARG A 198 16.34 17.34 -28.95
C ARG A 198 14.90 17.70 -28.63
N ASP A 199 14.45 18.94 -28.97
CA ASP A 199 13.08 19.39 -28.77
C ASP A 199 12.09 18.50 -29.54
N THR A 200 12.41 18.18 -30.80
CA THR A 200 11.59 17.26 -31.60
C THR A 200 11.51 15.87 -31.03
N LEU A 201 12.62 15.37 -30.44
CA LEU A 201 12.64 14.10 -29.72
C LEU A 201 11.80 14.18 -28.45
N GLN A 202 11.94 15.26 -27.69
CA GLN A 202 11.21 15.49 -26.45
C GLN A 202 9.70 15.59 -26.69
N GLU A 203 9.24 16.29 -27.73
CA GLU A 203 7.83 16.30 -28.14
C GLU A 203 7.28 14.89 -28.42
N LYS A 204 8.05 14.07 -29.14
CA LYS A 204 7.68 12.67 -29.41
C LYS A 204 7.62 11.82 -28.13
N MET A 205 8.45 12.15 -27.16
CA MET A 205 8.55 11.43 -25.88
C MET A 205 7.59 11.96 -24.81
N GLU A 206 6.92 13.09 -25.01
CA GLU A 206 5.96 13.66 -24.04
C GLU A 206 4.83 12.68 -23.64
N SER A 207 4.46 11.77 -24.56
CA SER A 207 3.48 10.74 -24.28
C SER A 207 4.03 9.53 -23.51
N MET A 208 5.36 9.43 -23.38
CA MET A 208 6.05 8.37 -22.67
C MET A 208 6.22 8.72 -21.20
N GLY A 209 6.26 7.72 -20.30
CA GLY A 209 6.54 7.94 -18.90
C GLY A 209 8.02 8.27 -18.66
N SER A 210 8.31 9.15 -17.72
CA SER A 210 9.69 9.55 -17.37
C SER A 210 10.63 8.38 -17.07
N SER A 211 10.11 7.32 -16.44
CA SER A 211 10.88 6.11 -16.14
C SER A 211 11.35 5.36 -17.39
N LEU A 212 10.55 5.36 -18.46
CA LEU A 212 10.95 4.72 -19.71
C LEU A 212 11.98 5.55 -20.44
N ILE A 213 11.80 6.88 -20.47
CA ILE A 213 12.74 7.83 -21.06
C ILE A 213 14.11 7.64 -20.39
N LEU A 214 14.14 7.61 -19.06
CA LEU A 214 15.35 7.35 -18.30
C LEU A 214 15.97 5.99 -18.65
N SER A 215 15.16 4.93 -18.78
CA SER A 215 15.65 3.60 -19.16
C SER A 215 16.29 3.56 -20.55
N MET A 216 15.78 4.39 -21.50
CA MET A 216 16.40 4.56 -22.81
C MET A 216 17.77 5.27 -22.71
N GLY A 217 17.88 6.30 -21.87
CA GLY A 217 19.18 6.96 -21.58
C GLY A 217 20.16 6.02 -20.89
N ILE A 218 19.71 5.23 -19.91
CA ILE A 218 20.50 4.21 -19.22
C ILE A 218 21.05 3.14 -20.19
N SER A 219 20.30 2.81 -21.25
CA SER A 219 20.78 1.87 -22.28
C SER A 219 22.09 2.34 -22.92
N TYR A 220 22.26 3.65 -23.13
CA TYR A 220 23.49 4.23 -23.62
C TYR A 220 24.61 4.15 -22.55
N ALA A 221 24.32 4.53 -21.29
CA ALA A 221 25.29 4.41 -20.21
C ALA A 221 25.80 2.98 -20.03
N LYS A 222 24.90 2.00 -20.12
CA LYS A 222 25.23 0.58 -20.04
C LYS A 222 26.19 0.13 -21.16
N ASN A 223 25.99 0.63 -22.40
CA ASN A 223 26.87 0.35 -23.51
C ASN A 223 28.27 0.96 -23.29
N MET A 224 28.34 2.17 -22.76
CA MET A 224 29.61 2.84 -22.41
C MET A 224 30.36 2.14 -21.30
N ASP A 225 29.67 1.80 -20.19
CA ASP A 225 30.26 1.06 -19.09
C ASP A 225 30.83 -0.28 -19.56
N SER A 226 30.10 -1.00 -20.39
CA SER A 226 30.56 -2.28 -20.97
C SER A 226 31.78 -2.08 -21.88
N ALA A 227 31.80 -1.04 -22.72
CA ALA A 227 32.93 -0.73 -23.59
C ALA A 227 34.16 -0.27 -22.80
N ALA A 228 33.97 0.40 -21.67
CA ALA A 228 35.04 0.80 -20.73
C ALA A 228 35.57 -0.35 -19.86
N GLY A 229 34.99 -1.56 -19.99
CA GLY A 229 35.42 -2.75 -19.26
C GLY A 229 34.85 -2.87 -17.84
N VAL A 230 33.76 -2.19 -17.53
CA VAL A 230 33.02 -2.38 -16.28
C VAL A 230 32.38 -3.77 -16.30
N ASP A 231 32.53 -4.51 -15.21
CA ASP A 231 31.92 -5.82 -15.02
C ASP A 231 30.42 -5.65 -14.75
N MET A 232 29.60 -5.72 -15.80
CA MET A 232 28.15 -5.51 -15.74
C MET A 232 27.44 -6.57 -14.89
N ASP A 233 27.92 -7.83 -14.90
CA ASP A 233 27.34 -8.90 -14.08
C ASP A 233 27.58 -8.65 -12.58
N LYS A 234 28.75 -8.14 -12.25
CA LYS A 234 29.08 -7.74 -10.88
C LYS A 234 28.25 -6.53 -10.45
N LEU A 235 28.13 -5.51 -11.29
CA LEU A 235 27.33 -4.32 -11.02
C LEU A 235 25.87 -4.68 -10.73
N GLN A 236 25.28 -5.52 -11.59
CA GLN A 236 23.92 -6.03 -11.41
C GLN A 236 23.78 -6.81 -10.10
N THR A 237 24.70 -7.71 -9.83
CA THR A 237 24.67 -8.55 -8.61
C THR A 237 24.81 -7.70 -7.36
N ASP A 238 25.71 -6.72 -7.34
CA ASP A 238 25.92 -5.81 -6.21
C ASP A 238 24.66 -4.95 -5.95
N TYR A 239 24.01 -4.45 -7.00
CA TYR A 239 22.76 -3.70 -6.89
C TYR A 239 21.62 -4.57 -6.32
N LEU A 240 21.47 -5.81 -6.84
CA LEU A 240 20.44 -6.75 -6.38
C LEU A 240 20.64 -7.12 -4.90
N TRP A 241 21.90 -7.35 -4.48
CA TRP A 241 22.22 -7.61 -3.07
C TRP A 241 21.92 -6.39 -2.19
N ALA A 242 22.34 -5.19 -2.60
CA ALA A 242 22.12 -3.97 -1.85
C ALA A 242 20.61 -3.69 -1.68
N SER A 243 19.84 -3.78 -2.76
CA SER A 243 18.39 -3.57 -2.76
C SER A 243 17.66 -4.67 -1.99
N GLY A 244 18.07 -5.94 -2.14
CA GLY A 244 17.56 -7.07 -1.38
C GLY A 244 17.78 -6.93 0.12
N ILE A 245 18.97 -6.52 0.55
CA ILE A 245 19.29 -6.26 1.96
C ILE A 245 18.45 -5.09 2.51
N LYS A 246 18.33 -3.98 1.77
CA LYS A 246 17.45 -2.85 2.15
C LYS A 246 15.99 -3.32 2.35
N MET A 247 15.49 -4.15 1.43
CA MET A 247 14.12 -4.71 1.52
C MET A 247 13.94 -5.62 2.75
N VAL A 248 14.92 -6.50 3.04
CA VAL A 248 14.90 -7.36 4.24
C VAL A 248 14.97 -6.53 5.51
N LEU A 249 15.81 -5.52 5.57
CA LEU A 249 15.91 -4.62 6.73
C LEU A 249 14.59 -3.86 6.95
N MET A 250 13.95 -3.37 5.87
CA MET A 250 12.63 -2.74 5.96
C MET A 250 11.57 -3.73 6.45
N ALA A 251 11.54 -4.96 5.96
CA ALA A 251 10.61 -5.99 6.43
C ALA A 251 10.84 -6.33 7.91
N LEU A 252 12.09 -6.43 8.35
CA LEU A 252 12.44 -6.60 9.77
C LEU A 252 11.99 -5.42 10.63
N LEU A 253 12.17 -4.19 10.13
CA LEU A 253 11.68 -2.99 10.80
C LEU A 253 10.16 -3.03 10.99
N VAL A 254 9.41 -3.37 9.94
CA VAL A 254 7.94 -3.57 10.01
C VAL A 254 7.58 -4.62 11.04
N ALA A 255 8.28 -5.75 11.05
CA ALA A 255 8.04 -6.83 12.02
C ALA A 255 8.25 -6.36 13.46
N VAL A 256 9.36 -5.68 13.74
CA VAL A 256 9.67 -5.12 15.08
C VAL A 256 8.60 -4.10 15.50
N ILE A 257 8.25 -3.16 14.61
CA ILE A 257 7.23 -2.15 14.90
C ILE A 257 5.88 -2.83 15.19
N THR A 258 5.48 -3.82 14.38
CA THR A 258 4.22 -4.56 14.57
C THR A 258 4.16 -5.25 15.93
N VAL A 259 5.27 -5.85 16.37
CA VAL A 259 5.39 -6.46 17.70
C VAL A 259 5.27 -5.39 18.78
N CYS A 260 5.99 -4.28 18.67
CA CYS A 260 5.94 -3.16 19.62
C CYS A 260 4.53 -2.58 19.75
N VAL A 261 3.87 -2.32 18.61
CA VAL A 261 2.46 -1.85 18.58
C VAL A 261 1.54 -2.88 19.23
N GLY A 262 1.71 -4.17 18.94
CA GLY A 262 0.93 -5.25 19.53
C GLY A 262 1.08 -5.31 21.06
N MET A 263 2.31 -5.21 21.56
CA MET A 263 2.62 -5.19 23.00
C MET A 263 2.03 -3.95 23.69
N LEU A 264 2.21 -2.76 23.11
CA LEU A 264 1.68 -1.52 23.66
C LEU A 264 0.15 -1.50 23.66
N ALA A 265 -0.48 -1.90 22.55
CA ALA A 265 -1.94 -1.97 22.45
C ALA A 265 -2.54 -2.96 23.47
N SER A 266 -1.93 -4.13 23.63
CA SER A 266 -2.35 -5.13 24.61
C SER A 266 -2.17 -4.61 26.04
N ARG A 267 -1.08 -3.92 26.35
CA ARG A 267 -0.82 -3.31 27.66
C ARG A 267 -1.84 -2.21 27.98
N VAL A 268 -2.16 -1.35 27.03
CA VAL A 268 -3.19 -0.31 27.17
C VAL A 268 -4.57 -0.94 27.40
N ALA A 269 -4.92 -1.93 26.60
CA ALA A 269 -6.21 -2.62 26.70
C ALA A 269 -6.36 -3.38 28.04
N ALA A 270 -5.33 -4.10 28.47
CA ALA A 270 -5.32 -4.79 29.76
C ALA A 270 -5.41 -3.81 30.93
N GLY A 271 -4.67 -2.69 30.87
CA GLY A 271 -4.74 -1.63 31.87
C GLY A 271 -6.14 -0.99 31.95
N ALA A 272 -6.72 -0.63 30.81
CA ALA A 272 -8.09 -0.11 30.75
C ALA A 272 -9.12 -1.10 31.30
N GLY A 273 -8.97 -2.40 30.97
CA GLY A 273 -9.83 -3.46 31.49
C GLY A 273 -9.69 -3.64 33.02
N ARG A 274 -8.48 -3.55 33.55
CA ARG A 274 -8.23 -3.54 35.02
C ARG A 274 -8.93 -2.37 35.69
N ASP A 275 -8.76 -1.16 35.14
CA ASP A 275 -9.29 0.06 35.73
C ASP A 275 -10.84 0.09 35.67
N LEU A 276 -11.43 -0.43 34.57
CA LEU A 276 -12.88 -0.60 34.46
C LEU A 276 -13.40 -1.59 35.51
N ARG A 277 -12.78 -2.78 35.63
CA ARG A 277 -13.18 -3.77 36.63
C ARG A 277 -13.10 -3.19 38.04
N GLY A 278 -11.99 -2.52 38.36
CA GLY A 278 -11.81 -1.87 39.66
C GLY A 278 -12.87 -0.80 39.93
N SER A 279 -13.21 0.00 38.92
CA SER A 279 -14.24 1.06 39.03
C SER A 279 -15.64 0.48 39.26
N VAL A 280 -16.01 -0.54 38.50
CA VAL A 280 -17.31 -1.24 38.65
C VAL A 280 -17.39 -1.91 40.03
N TYR A 281 -16.35 -2.65 40.43
CA TYR A 281 -16.31 -3.30 41.74
C TYR A 281 -16.43 -2.30 42.87
N LYS A 282 -15.63 -1.23 42.86
CA LYS A 282 -15.70 -0.16 43.90
C LYS A 282 -17.08 0.48 43.95
N LYS A 283 -17.72 0.66 42.77
CA LYS A 283 -19.07 1.25 42.70
C LYS A 283 -20.12 0.33 43.30
N VAL A 284 -20.08 -0.97 42.96
CA VAL A 284 -21.01 -1.98 43.46
C VAL A 284 -20.88 -2.17 44.98
N MET A 285 -19.64 -2.11 45.52
CA MET A 285 -19.42 -2.19 46.96
C MET A 285 -20.02 -1.01 47.73
N GLY A 286 -20.29 0.11 47.05
CA GLY A 286 -20.98 1.26 47.62
C GLY A 286 -22.49 1.29 47.37
N PHE A 287 -23.09 0.22 46.88
CA PHE A 287 -24.54 0.14 46.65
C PHE A 287 -25.29 -0.18 47.94
N SER A 288 -26.45 0.45 48.09
CA SER A 288 -27.45 0.08 49.07
C SER A 288 -28.29 -1.11 48.60
N SER A 289 -29.19 -1.63 49.42
CA SER A 289 -30.11 -2.70 49.03
C SER A 289 -30.98 -2.33 47.81
N ALA A 290 -31.41 -1.08 47.73
CA ALA A 290 -32.26 -0.57 46.65
C ALA A 290 -31.53 -0.62 45.29
N GLU A 291 -30.24 -0.22 45.22
CA GLU A 291 -29.46 -0.31 43.98
C GLU A 291 -29.10 -1.76 43.67
N MET A 292 -28.84 -2.62 44.66
CA MET A 292 -28.58 -4.03 44.46
C MET A 292 -29.82 -4.76 43.90
N ASP A 293 -31.03 -4.40 44.30
CA ASP A 293 -32.29 -4.97 43.79
C ASP A 293 -32.54 -4.57 42.31
N ARG A 294 -32.02 -3.40 41.90
CA ARG A 294 -32.12 -2.95 40.51
C ARG A 294 -31.30 -3.80 39.56
N PHE A 295 -30.22 -4.42 40.00
CA PHE A 295 -29.34 -5.24 39.20
C PHE A 295 -29.31 -6.68 39.73
N SER A 296 -29.57 -7.68 38.86
CA SER A 296 -29.34 -9.07 39.28
C SER A 296 -27.85 -9.35 39.48
N THR A 297 -27.50 -10.17 40.44
CA THR A 297 -26.13 -10.61 40.69
C THR A 297 -25.45 -11.18 39.45
N ALA A 298 -26.18 -12.00 38.68
CA ALA A 298 -25.69 -12.56 37.42
C ALA A 298 -25.35 -11.45 36.38
N SER A 299 -26.15 -10.38 36.32
CA SER A 299 -25.88 -9.25 35.44
C SER A 299 -24.63 -8.47 35.86
N LEU A 300 -24.40 -8.23 37.14
CA LEU A 300 -23.20 -7.55 37.66
C LEU A 300 -21.93 -8.37 37.38
N ILE A 301 -22.01 -9.69 37.54
CA ILE A 301 -20.89 -10.59 37.21
C ILE A 301 -20.56 -10.48 35.71
N THR A 302 -21.57 -10.56 34.83
CA THR A 302 -21.38 -10.46 33.38
C THR A 302 -20.75 -9.11 32.98
N ARG A 303 -21.19 -8.02 33.59
CA ARG A 303 -20.66 -6.66 33.33
C ARG A 303 -19.21 -6.51 33.76
N THR A 304 -18.78 -7.16 34.83
CA THR A 304 -17.39 -7.12 35.32
C THR A 304 -16.46 -8.09 34.59
N THR A 305 -16.98 -9.12 33.95
CA THR A 305 -16.21 -10.14 33.22
C THR A 305 -16.33 -9.95 31.71
N ASN A 306 -17.42 -10.42 31.12
CA ASN A 306 -17.59 -10.49 29.67
C ASN A 306 -17.67 -9.13 28.99
N ASP A 307 -18.42 -8.16 29.58
CA ASP A 307 -18.57 -6.84 28.97
C ASP A 307 -17.24 -6.08 29.01
N VAL A 308 -16.46 -6.18 30.10
CA VAL A 308 -15.11 -5.60 30.17
C VAL A 308 -14.16 -6.28 29.17
N GLN A 309 -14.22 -7.60 29.04
CA GLN A 309 -13.40 -8.33 28.08
C GLN A 309 -13.73 -7.93 26.64
N GLN A 310 -15.01 -7.70 26.32
CA GLN A 310 -15.45 -7.21 25.03
C GLN A 310 -14.85 -5.82 24.71
N ILE A 311 -14.89 -4.90 25.69
CA ILE A 311 -14.28 -3.58 25.55
C ILE A 311 -12.77 -3.70 25.37
N GLN A 312 -12.10 -4.54 26.16
CA GLN A 312 -10.67 -4.78 26.08
C GLN A 312 -10.25 -5.28 24.68
N MET A 313 -11.00 -6.24 24.11
CA MET A 313 -10.76 -6.75 22.75
C MET A 313 -10.88 -5.65 21.70
N VAL A 314 -11.93 -4.82 21.79
CA VAL A 314 -12.14 -3.73 20.82
C VAL A 314 -11.08 -2.63 20.97
N ILE A 315 -10.56 -2.34 22.17
CA ILE A 315 -9.43 -1.41 22.36
C ILE A 315 -8.20 -1.91 21.59
N VAL A 316 -7.85 -3.22 21.69
CA VAL A 316 -6.71 -3.78 20.95
C VAL A 316 -6.91 -3.60 19.45
N LEU A 317 -8.08 -3.98 18.93
CA LEU A 317 -8.38 -3.89 17.50
C LEU A 317 -8.40 -2.44 17.00
N LEU A 318 -8.96 -1.52 17.78
CA LEU A 318 -8.98 -0.10 17.46
C LEU A 318 -7.57 0.47 17.35
N LEU A 319 -6.71 0.20 18.34
CA LEU A 319 -5.34 0.71 18.35
C LEU A 319 -4.44 0.07 17.28
N ARG A 320 -4.74 -1.14 16.81
CA ARG A 320 -3.93 -1.85 15.79
C ARG A 320 -4.47 -1.70 14.37
N MET A 321 -5.79 -1.77 14.18
CA MET A 321 -6.40 -1.86 12.85
C MET A 321 -7.06 -0.55 12.43
N VAL A 322 -7.89 0.05 13.31
CA VAL A 322 -8.66 1.25 12.94
C VAL A 322 -7.78 2.47 12.75
N LEU A 323 -6.71 2.59 13.51
CA LEU A 323 -5.74 3.68 13.35
C LEU A 323 -4.79 3.43 12.18
N TYR A 324 -4.43 2.17 11.92
CA TYR A 324 -3.50 1.80 10.84
C TYR A 324 -4.14 1.87 9.46
N ALA A 325 -5.37 1.36 9.29
CA ALA A 325 -6.02 1.25 7.99
C ALA A 325 -6.18 2.59 7.24
N PRO A 326 -6.59 3.72 7.87
CA PRO A 326 -6.64 5.00 7.17
C PRO A 326 -5.27 5.49 6.72
N VAL A 327 -4.23 5.30 7.54
CA VAL A 327 -2.86 5.71 7.20
C VAL A 327 -2.34 4.91 6.00
N LEU A 328 -2.54 3.58 6.02
CA LEU A 328 -2.16 2.71 4.91
C LEU A 328 -2.96 3.02 3.65
N GLY A 329 -4.29 3.21 3.77
CA GLY A 329 -5.16 3.48 2.63
C GLY A 329 -4.85 4.83 1.97
N ILE A 330 -4.72 5.90 2.76
CA ILE A 330 -4.39 7.25 2.24
C ILE A 330 -2.97 7.25 1.67
N GLY A 331 -2.00 6.67 2.39
CA GLY A 331 -0.61 6.56 1.92
C GLY A 331 -0.50 5.76 0.63
N GLY A 332 -1.25 4.66 0.50
CA GLY A 332 -1.33 3.88 -0.73
C GLY A 332 -1.89 4.69 -1.92
N VAL A 333 -2.95 5.47 -1.70
CA VAL A 333 -3.51 6.36 -2.74
C VAL A 333 -2.49 7.43 -3.17
N ILE A 334 -1.76 8.02 -2.22
CA ILE A 334 -0.70 9.00 -2.52
C ILE A 334 0.41 8.34 -3.35
N LYS A 335 0.87 7.14 -2.98
CA LYS A 335 1.88 6.39 -3.72
C LYS A 335 1.43 6.06 -5.15
N VAL A 336 0.19 5.61 -5.31
CA VAL A 336 -0.41 5.37 -6.64
C VAL A 336 -0.46 6.63 -7.50
N TRP A 337 -0.76 7.76 -6.89
CA TRP A 337 -0.75 9.05 -7.62
C TRP A 337 0.67 9.44 -8.06
N GLN A 338 1.66 9.22 -7.19
CA GLN A 338 3.08 9.51 -7.49
C GLN A 338 3.67 8.62 -8.59
N THR A 339 3.13 7.40 -8.80
CA THR A 339 3.57 6.53 -9.89
C THR A 339 3.23 7.09 -11.29
N GLY A 340 2.44 8.15 -11.41
CA GLY A 340 2.15 8.83 -12.69
C GLY A 340 1.39 7.97 -13.72
N ALA A 341 1.06 6.73 -13.40
CA ALA A 341 0.52 5.74 -14.34
C ALA A 341 -0.88 6.06 -14.90
N GLY A 342 -1.57 7.11 -14.40
CA GLY A 342 -2.93 7.45 -14.83
C GLY A 342 -3.99 6.36 -14.58
N MET A 343 -3.67 5.37 -13.73
CA MET A 343 -4.50 4.20 -13.45
C MET A 343 -5.30 4.30 -12.14
N GLY A 344 -5.33 5.47 -11.49
CA GLY A 344 -6.04 5.67 -10.21
C GLY A 344 -7.53 5.33 -10.26
N TRP A 345 -8.17 5.44 -11.44
CA TRP A 345 -9.58 5.04 -11.64
C TRP A 345 -9.83 3.55 -11.40
N VAL A 346 -8.84 2.67 -11.66
CA VAL A 346 -8.93 1.22 -11.42
C VAL A 346 -9.07 0.94 -9.92
N ILE A 347 -8.31 1.66 -9.09
CA ILE A 347 -8.42 1.57 -7.64
C ILE A 347 -9.76 2.13 -7.16
N GLY A 348 -10.20 3.27 -7.74
CA GLY A 348 -11.51 3.83 -7.45
C GLY A 348 -12.65 2.84 -7.73
N LEU A 349 -12.58 2.10 -8.84
CA LEU A 349 -13.53 1.05 -9.20
C LEU A 349 -13.52 -0.09 -8.17
N ALA A 350 -12.33 -0.56 -7.76
CA ALA A 350 -12.20 -1.63 -6.78
C ALA A 350 -12.77 -1.23 -5.41
N VAL A 351 -12.44 -0.02 -4.94
CA VAL A 351 -12.98 0.53 -3.68
C VAL A 351 -14.50 0.65 -3.77
N ALA A 352 -15.04 1.15 -4.89
CA ALA A 352 -16.48 1.24 -5.11
C ALA A 352 -17.15 -0.14 -5.10
N ALA A 353 -16.55 -1.16 -5.74
CA ALA A 353 -17.05 -2.52 -5.75
C ALA A 353 -17.08 -3.14 -4.34
N ILE A 354 -16.02 -2.93 -3.54
CA ILE A 354 -15.95 -3.39 -2.14
C ILE A 354 -17.02 -2.68 -1.30
N MET A 355 -17.13 -1.36 -1.42
CA MET A 355 -18.14 -0.60 -0.70
C MET A 355 -19.56 -1.04 -1.06
N ALA A 356 -19.84 -1.29 -2.34
CA ALA A 356 -21.13 -1.81 -2.80
C ALA A 356 -21.41 -3.20 -2.20
N LEU A 357 -20.42 -4.10 -2.17
CA LEU A 357 -20.55 -5.42 -1.57
C LEU A 357 -20.84 -5.32 -0.06
N VAL A 358 -20.11 -4.48 0.66
CA VAL A 358 -20.30 -4.26 2.10
C VAL A 358 -21.69 -3.68 2.39
N LEU A 359 -22.11 -2.67 1.64
CA LEU A 359 -23.45 -2.08 1.77
C LEU A 359 -24.54 -3.11 1.47
N PHE A 360 -24.39 -3.89 0.42
CA PHE A 360 -25.31 -5.00 0.10
C PHE A 360 -25.42 -5.98 1.27
N LEU A 361 -24.30 -6.42 1.83
CA LEU A 361 -24.28 -7.32 2.98
C LEU A 361 -24.95 -6.70 4.20
N MET A 362 -24.67 -5.42 4.49
CA MET A 362 -25.31 -4.72 5.60
C MET A 362 -26.84 -4.66 5.44
N VAL A 363 -27.32 -4.31 4.26
CA VAL A 363 -28.76 -4.20 3.99
C VAL A 363 -29.46 -5.56 4.05
N VAL A 364 -28.82 -6.62 3.53
CA VAL A 364 -29.43 -7.95 3.44
C VAL A 364 -29.24 -8.78 4.73
N ALA A 365 -28.06 -8.78 5.32
CA ALA A 365 -27.72 -9.65 6.45
C ALA A 365 -28.15 -9.07 7.80
N MET A 366 -27.98 -7.76 8.04
CA MET A 366 -28.27 -7.15 9.36
C MET A 366 -29.74 -7.33 9.83
N PRO A 367 -30.77 -7.14 9.00
CA PRO A 367 -32.15 -7.40 9.42
C PRO A 367 -32.38 -8.86 9.79
N LYS A 368 -31.72 -9.78 9.08
CA LYS A 368 -31.83 -11.23 9.34
C LYS A 368 -31.10 -11.65 10.62
N PHE A 369 -29.98 -11.02 10.95
CA PHE A 369 -29.33 -11.22 12.26
C PHE A 369 -30.23 -10.80 13.43
N LYS A 370 -30.87 -9.64 13.33
CA LYS A 370 -31.85 -9.19 14.33
C LYS A 370 -33.05 -10.13 14.44
N LEU A 371 -33.55 -10.62 13.30
CA LEU A 371 -34.65 -11.61 13.27
C LEU A 371 -34.20 -12.94 13.89
N MET A 372 -33.00 -13.41 13.58
CA MET A 372 -32.44 -14.65 14.12
C MET A 372 -32.41 -14.62 15.66
N GLN A 373 -32.01 -13.52 16.27
CA GLN A 373 -32.01 -13.38 17.74
C GLN A 373 -33.43 -13.54 18.30
N LYS A 374 -34.45 -12.89 17.72
CA LYS A 374 -35.84 -13.05 18.13
C LYS A 374 -36.35 -14.48 17.96
N LEU A 375 -35.87 -15.19 16.94
CA LEU A 375 -36.26 -16.60 16.71
C LEU A 375 -35.57 -17.55 17.70
N VAL A 376 -34.33 -17.27 18.10
CA VAL A 376 -33.66 -17.98 19.18
C VAL A 376 -34.44 -17.83 20.49
N ASP A 377 -34.82 -16.59 20.83
CA ASP A 377 -35.64 -16.33 22.02
C ASP A 377 -36.98 -17.06 21.96
N GLY A 378 -37.59 -17.14 20.79
CA GLY A 378 -38.83 -17.89 20.56
C GLY A 378 -38.68 -19.41 20.76
N VAL A 379 -37.58 -20.01 20.28
CA VAL A 379 -37.25 -21.43 20.52
C VAL A 379 -37.02 -21.68 22.01
N ASN A 380 -36.23 -20.80 22.66
CA ASN A 380 -35.95 -20.89 24.09
C ASN A 380 -37.24 -20.79 24.95
N LEU A 381 -38.17 -19.90 24.57
CA LEU A 381 -39.45 -19.76 25.23
C LEU A 381 -40.28 -21.07 25.14
N VAL A 382 -40.43 -21.61 23.93
CA VAL A 382 -41.19 -22.87 23.70
C VAL A 382 -40.52 -24.01 24.47
N SER A 383 -39.20 -24.12 24.45
CA SER A 383 -38.45 -25.13 25.22
C SER A 383 -38.68 -25.01 26.73
N ARG A 384 -38.66 -23.78 27.25
CA ARG A 384 -38.90 -23.52 28.68
C ARG A 384 -40.33 -23.90 29.07
N GLU A 385 -41.33 -23.54 28.29
CA GLU A 385 -42.74 -23.88 28.53
C GLU A 385 -42.95 -25.39 28.54
N ILE A 386 -42.35 -26.11 27.57
CA ILE A 386 -42.43 -27.59 27.52
C ILE A 386 -41.76 -28.21 28.75
N LEU A 387 -40.56 -27.77 29.11
CA LEU A 387 -39.83 -28.33 30.26
C LEU A 387 -40.56 -28.06 31.57
N THR A 388 -41.10 -26.86 31.76
CA THR A 388 -41.86 -26.51 32.97
C THR A 388 -43.20 -27.24 33.04
N GLY A 389 -43.86 -27.45 31.90
CA GLY A 389 -45.19 -28.11 31.81
C GLY A 389 -45.11 -29.63 31.52
N LEU A 390 -43.94 -30.27 31.58
CA LEU A 390 -43.72 -31.63 31.08
C LEU A 390 -44.67 -32.67 31.73
N SER A 391 -44.91 -32.56 33.03
CA SER A 391 -45.82 -33.45 33.76
C SER A 391 -47.28 -33.31 33.26
N VAL A 392 -47.70 -32.11 33.01
CA VAL A 392 -49.05 -31.79 32.46
C VAL A 392 -49.18 -32.28 31.02
N ILE A 393 -48.20 -32.05 30.19
CA ILE A 393 -48.18 -32.50 28.79
C ILE A 393 -48.32 -34.01 28.71
N ARG A 394 -47.62 -34.74 29.56
CA ARG A 394 -47.68 -36.22 29.66
C ARG A 394 -49.01 -36.70 30.20
N ALA A 395 -49.55 -36.05 31.23
CA ALA A 395 -50.84 -36.40 31.80
C ALA A 395 -52.00 -36.30 30.80
N PHE A 396 -51.92 -35.34 29.86
CA PHE A 396 -52.95 -35.11 28.83
C PHE A 396 -52.60 -35.69 27.45
N GLY A 397 -51.49 -36.47 27.30
CA GLY A 397 -51.07 -37.07 26.03
C GLY A 397 -50.84 -36.11 24.90
N ARG A 398 -50.28 -34.89 25.21
CA ARG A 398 -50.13 -33.80 24.25
C ARG A 398 -48.71 -33.67 23.66
N GLU A 399 -47.86 -34.68 23.85
CA GLU A 399 -46.47 -34.69 23.43
C GLU A 399 -46.30 -34.35 21.94
N LYS A 400 -47.06 -35.01 21.06
CA LYS A 400 -46.98 -34.76 19.61
C LYS A 400 -47.30 -33.30 19.22
N LYS A 401 -48.26 -32.70 19.92
CA LYS A 401 -48.64 -31.30 19.65
C LYS A 401 -47.53 -30.31 20.05
N GLU A 402 -46.90 -30.56 21.16
CA GLU A 402 -45.77 -29.72 21.62
C GLU A 402 -44.48 -29.97 20.80
N GLU A 403 -44.26 -31.21 20.34
CA GLU A 403 -43.21 -31.49 19.34
C GLU A 403 -43.44 -30.74 18.04
N GLU A 404 -44.65 -30.70 17.50
CA GLU A 404 -44.96 -29.93 16.31
C GLU A 404 -44.79 -28.43 16.52
N ARG A 405 -45.13 -27.91 17.70
CA ARG A 405 -44.93 -26.49 18.08
C ARG A 405 -43.46 -26.14 18.12
N PHE A 406 -42.62 -26.98 18.75
CA PHE A 406 -41.19 -26.84 18.79
C PHE A 406 -40.59 -26.92 17.38
N ASP A 407 -40.99 -27.93 16.57
CA ASP A 407 -40.48 -28.12 15.22
C ASP A 407 -40.79 -26.92 14.31
N LYS A 408 -41.97 -26.31 14.43
CA LYS A 408 -42.30 -25.06 13.70
C LYS A 408 -41.40 -23.91 14.08
N ALA A 409 -41.11 -23.71 15.37
CA ALA A 409 -40.20 -22.66 15.83
C ALA A 409 -38.77 -22.93 15.36
N ASN A 410 -38.29 -24.17 15.50
CA ASN A 410 -36.98 -24.62 15.09
C ASN A 410 -36.77 -24.50 13.56
N LYS A 411 -37.73 -24.96 12.75
CA LYS A 411 -37.66 -24.80 11.27
C LYS A 411 -37.56 -23.34 10.84
N LYS A 412 -38.27 -22.43 11.51
CA LYS A 412 -38.22 -21.00 11.22
C LYS A 412 -36.88 -20.41 11.55
N LEU A 413 -36.27 -20.78 12.67
CA LEU A 413 -34.93 -20.42 13.06
C LEU A 413 -33.91 -20.97 12.06
N THR A 414 -33.95 -22.28 11.77
CA THR A 414 -33.04 -22.97 10.85
C THR A 414 -33.06 -22.34 9.46
N LYS A 415 -34.23 -22.04 8.91
CA LYS A 415 -34.36 -21.38 7.60
C LYS A 415 -33.69 -20.01 7.59
N THR A 416 -33.83 -19.24 8.66
CA THR A 416 -33.23 -17.91 8.77
C THR A 416 -31.72 -18.02 8.96
N MET A 417 -31.21 -18.93 9.80
CA MET A 417 -29.78 -19.21 9.96
C MET A 417 -29.15 -19.67 8.66
N LEU A 418 -29.79 -20.59 7.93
CA LEU A 418 -29.28 -21.10 6.67
C LEU A 418 -29.15 -19.96 5.62
N PHE A 419 -30.16 -19.09 5.53
CA PHE A 419 -30.08 -17.92 4.65
C PHE A 419 -28.92 -16.98 5.04
N THR A 420 -28.82 -16.64 6.32
CA THR A 420 -27.79 -15.73 6.83
C THR A 420 -26.38 -16.31 6.62
N ASN A 421 -26.21 -17.60 6.92
CA ASN A 421 -24.93 -18.28 6.73
C ASN A 421 -24.53 -18.36 5.25
N ARG A 422 -25.50 -18.65 4.34
CA ARG A 422 -25.22 -18.64 2.89
C ARG A 422 -24.77 -17.28 2.40
N VAL A 423 -25.44 -16.20 2.83
CA VAL A 423 -25.04 -14.83 2.47
C VAL A 423 -23.63 -14.52 2.99
N MET A 424 -23.33 -14.90 4.24
CA MET A 424 -22.01 -14.69 4.81
C MET A 424 -20.91 -15.53 4.15
N THR A 425 -21.21 -16.79 3.81
CA THR A 425 -20.27 -17.66 3.10
C THR A 425 -19.94 -17.12 1.71
N PHE A 426 -20.91 -16.47 1.05
CA PHE A 426 -20.70 -15.88 -0.28
C PHE A 426 -19.77 -14.64 -0.25
N MET A 427 -19.59 -14.02 0.91
CA MET A 427 -18.76 -12.83 1.07
C MET A 427 -17.29 -13.07 0.65
N MET A 428 -16.67 -14.15 1.16
CA MET A 428 -15.25 -14.42 0.88
C MET A 428 -14.98 -14.70 -0.61
N PRO A 429 -15.75 -15.56 -1.31
CA PRO A 429 -15.61 -15.71 -2.75
C PRO A 429 -15.79 -14.41 -3.54
N CYS A 430 -16.76 -13.57 -3.19
CA CYS A 430 -16.94 -12.29 -3.85
C CYS A 430 -15.74 -11.35 -3.65
N MET A 431 -15.22 -11.27 -2.42
CA MET A 431 -14.01 -10.49 -2.14
C MET A 431 -12.81 -10.99 -2.93
N THR A 432 -12.59 -12.30 -2.96
CA THR A 432 -11.53 -12.93 -3.73
C THR A 432 -11.68 -12.65 -5.23
N PHE A 433 -12.91 -12.71 -5.74
CA PHE A 433 -13.22 -12.37 -7.13
C PHE A 433 -12.90 -10.90 -7.44
N ILE A 434 -13.26 -9.97 -6.55
CA ILE A 434 -12.93 -8.54 -6.71
C ILE A 434 -11.41 -8.35 -6.72
N MET A 435 -10.68 -8.99 -5.81
CA MET A 435 -9.22 -8.86 -5.70
C MET A 435 -8.51 -9.39 -6.96
N TYR A 436 -8.83 -10.61 -7.39
CA TYR A 436 -8.23 -11.17 -8.60
C TYR A 436 -8.71 -10.46 -9.87
N GLY A 437 -9.98 -10.06 -9.93
CA GLY A 437 -10.51 -9.25 -11.02
C GLY A 437 -9.80 -7.90 -11.14
N LEU A 438 -9.50 -7.28 -9.99
CA LEU A 438 -8.68 -6.06 -9.92
C LEU A 438 -7.28 -6.31 -10.47
N THR A 439 -6.62 -7.40 -10.05
CA THR A 439 -5.28 -7.75 -10.55
C THR A 439 -5.29 -7.96 -12.07
N VAL A 440 -6.25 -8.71 -12.61
CA VAL A 440 -6.39 -8.93 -14.05
C VAL A 440 -6.62 -7.60 -14.79
N LEU A 441 -7.48 -6.72 -14.24
CA LEU A 441 -7.74 -5.41 -14.83
C LEU A 441 -6.49 -4.52 -14.82
N ILE A 442 -5.73 -4.52 -13.72
CA ILE A 442 -4.46 -3.78 -13.63
C ILE A 442 -3.49 -4.30 -14.69
N VAL A 443 -3.27 -5.61 -14.77
CA VAL A 443 -2.37 -6.23 -15.75
C VAL A 443 -2.81 -5.91 -17.17
N TRP A 444 -4.11 -5.99 -17.46
CA TRP A 444 -4.64 -5.65 -18.79
C TRP A 444 -4.37 -4.20 -19.20
N VAL A 445 -4.66 -3.26 -18.30
CA VAL A 445 -4.44 -1.82 -18.59
C VAL A 445 -2.95 -1.49 -18.61
N ALA A 446 -2.15 -2.08 -17.68
CA ALA A 446 -0.71 -1.88 -17.62
C ALA A 446 0.00 -2.46 -18.84
N ALA A 447 -0.42 -3.64 -19.35
CA ALA A 447 0.16 -4.24 -20.55
C ALA A 447 0.08 -3.30 -21.76
N HIS A 448 -1.07 -2.65 -21.99
CA HIS A 448 -1.22 -1.64 -23.06
C HIS A 448 -0.33 -0.40 -22.83
N LYS A 449 -0.12 -0.03 -21.56
CA LYS A 449 0.75 1.10 -21.23
C LYS A 449 2.23 0.75 -21.36
N ILE A 450 2.61 -0.48 -21.06
CA ILE A 450 3.97 -1.00 -21.27
C ILE A 450 4.26 -1.11 -22.77
N ASP A 451 3.33 -1.65 -23.55
CA ASP A 451 3.42 -1.75 -25.00
C ASP A 451 3.58 -0.35 -25.66
N ASN A 452 2.82 0.64 -25.19
CA ASN A 452 2.96 2.03 -25.63
C ASN A 452 4.15 2.78 -24.98
N GLY A 453 4.98 2.11 -24.20
CA GLY A 453 6.14 2.70 -23.57
C GLY A 453 5.87 3.70 -22.43
N SER A 454 4.63 3.80 -21.94
CA SER A 454 4.25 4.76 -20.88
C SER A 454 4.32 4.20 -19.45
N MET A 455 4.81 2.97 -19.27
CA MET A 455 4.95 2.31 -17.97
C MET A 455 6.00 1.21 -18.01
N GLN A 456 6.73 1.00 -16.92
CA GLN A 456 7.65 -0.13 -16.75
C GLN A 456 6.98 -1.31 -16.01
N VAL A 457 7.57 -2.51 -16.15
CA VAL A 457 7.02 -3.75 -15.55
C VAL A 457 7.10 -3.71 -14.02
N GLY A 458 8.17 -3.15 -13.45
CA GLY A 458 8.31 -3.00 -12.01
C GLY A 458 7.25 -2.04 -11.44
N ALA A 459 6.99 -0.92 -12.12
CA ALA A 459 5.92 0.00 -11.73
C ALA A 459 4.54 -0.68 -11.73
N MET A 460 4.24 -1.60 -12.68
CA MET A 460 3.03 -2.41 -12.67
C MET A 460 2.95 -3.30 -11.42
N THR A 461 4.04 -3.97 -11.04
CA THR A 461 4.07 -4.85 -9.87
C THR A 461 3.90 -4.08 -8.56
N ALA A 462 4.52 -2.91 -8.43
CA ALA A 462 4.32 -2.00 -7.31
C ALA A 462 2.85 -1.53 -7.24
N PHE A 463 2.26 -1.17 -8.37
CA PHE A 463 0.87 -0.74 -8.46
C PHE A 463 -0.12 -1.83 -8.00
N ILE A 464 0.09 -3.09 -8.42
CA ILE A 464 -0.70 -4.24 -7.96
C ILE A 464 -0.62 -4.34 -6.43
N THR A 465 0.58 -4.22 -5.86
CA THR A 465 0.79 -4.34 -4.41
C THR A 465 0.13 -3.19 -3.66
N TYR A 466 0.25 -1.94 -4.13
CA TYR A 466 -0.46 -0.79 -3.55
C TYR A 466 -1.98 -0.96 -3.61
N ALA A 467 -2.51 -1.42 -4.74
CA ALA A 467 -3.93 -1.68 -4.90
C ALA A 467 -4.44 -2.72 -3.89
N MET A 468 -3.69 -3.81 -3.68
CA MET A 468 -3.99 -4.83 -2.68
C MET A 468 -3.94 -4.28 -1.25
N GLN A 469 -2.96 -3.43 -0.91
CA GLN A 469 -2.85 -2.79 0.41
C GLN A 469 -4.03 -1.85 0.67
N ILE A 470 -4.45 -1.06 -0.33
CA ILE A 470 -5.62 -0.18 -0.23
C ILE A 470 -6.87 -1.02 0.01
N VAL A 471 -7.11 -2.07 -0.78
CA VAL A 471 -8.24 -2.99 -0.61
C VAL A 471 -8.25 -3.60 0.78
N MET A 472 -7.11 -4.09 1.28
CA MET A 472 -6.98 -4.66 2.62
C MET A 472 -7.27 -3.63 3.72
N SER A 473 -6.90 -2.36 3.54
CA SER A 473 -7.22 -1.29 4.49
C SER A 473 -8.74 -1.09 4.64
N PHE A 474 -9.49 -1.12 3.53
CA PHE A 474 -10.96 -1.06 3.55
C PHE A 474 -11.60 -2.29 4.20
N LEU A 475 -11.03 -3.49 3.99
CA LEU A 475 -11.48 -4.71 4.65
C LEU A 475 -11.31 -4.64 6.17
N MET A 476 -10.17 -4.12 6.66
CA MET A 476 -9.93 -3.92 8.09
C MET A 476 -10.97 -2.97 8.70
N LEU A 477 -11.29 -1.86 8.04
CA LEU A 477 -12.33 -0.92 8.49
C LEU A 477 -13.71 -1.57 8.50
N THR A 478 -14.03 -2.37 7.49
CA THR A 478 -15.31 -3.09 7.41
C THR A 478 -15.47 -4.09 8.56
N MET A 479 -14.45 -4.86 8.87
CA MET A 479 -14.48 -5.82 9.99
C MET A 479 -14.77 -5.11 11.33
N MET A 480 -14.22 -3.92 11.53
CA MET A 480 -14.47 -3.12 12.73
C MET A 480 -15.90 -2.59 12.83
N SER A 481 -16.55 -2.31 11.70
CA SER A 481 -17.94 -1.85 11.68
C SER A 481 -18.93 -2.87 12.29
N VAL A 482 -18.57 -4.16 12.30
CA VAL A 482 -19.36 -5.24 12.92
C VAL A 482 -19.05 -5.36 14.43
N MET A 483 -17.80 -5.13 14.84
CA MET A 483 -17.36 -5.33 16.24
C MET A 483 -17.65 -4.13 17.14
N LEU A 484 -17.56 -2.92 16.60
CA LEU A 484 -17.74 -1.68 17.35
C LEU A 484 -19.12 -1.53 18.02
N PRO A 485 -20.27 -1.88 17.38
CA PRO A 485 -21.58 -1.84 18.02
C PRO A 485 -21.71 -2.77 19.22
N ARG A 486 -21.07 -3.94 19.21
CA ARG A 486 -21.08 -4.87 20.36
C ARG A 486 -20.37 -4.29 21.56
N ALA A 487 -19.21 -3.68 21.35
CA ALA A 487 -18.48 -2.99 22.42
C ALA A 487 -19.23 -1.75 22.93
N ALA A 488 -19.96 -1.05 22.06
CA ALA A 488 -20.79 0.08 22.47
C ALA A 488 -21.88 -0.36 23.45
N VAL A 489 -22.59 -1.47 23.16
CA VAL A 489 -23.59 -2.04 24.07
C VAL A 489 -22.95 -2.48 25.40
N ALA A 490 -21.79 -3.13 25.38
CA ALA A 490 -21.06 -3.51 26.60
C ALA A 490 -20.65 -2.27 27.42
N ALA A 491 -20.18 -1.22 26.73
CA ALA A 491 -19.82 0.05 27.37
C ALA A 491 -21.02 0.74 28.01
N ASP A 492 -22.17 0.75 27.33
CA ASP A 492 -23.40 1.36 27.86
C ASP A 492 -23.91 0.61 29.10
N ARG A 493 -23.82 -0.72 29.13
CA ARG A 493 -24.18 -1.55 30.30
C ARG A 493 -23.26 -1.33 31.48
N ILE A 494 -21.98 -1.14 31.26
CA ILE A 494 -21.03 -0.78 32.32
C ILE A 494 -21.28 0.64 32.80
N ASP A 495 -21.56 1.57 31.90
CA ASP A 495 -21.86 2.95 32.23
C ASP A 495 -23.14 3.09 33.07
N GLU A 496 -24.14 2.26 32.81
CA GLU A 496 -25.36 2.19 33.61
C GLU A 496 -25.02 1.91 35.08
N VAL A 497 -24.11 1.00 35.40
CA VAL A 497 -23.68 0.71 36.78
C VAL A 497 -22.88 1.87 37.37
N LEU A 498 -21.95 2.43 36.58
CA LEU A 498 -21.06 3.49 37.06
C LEU A 498 -21.80 4.84 37.34
N THR A 499 -22.94 5.06 36.67
CA THR A 499 -23.71 6.29 36.77
C THR A 499 -24.82 6.27 37.82
N VAL A 500 -25.12 5.10 38.39
CA VAL A 500 -26.07 4.99 39.47
C VAL A 500 -25.68 5.92 40.60
N LYS A 501 -26.59 6.77 41.05
CA LYS A 501 -26.41 7.58 42.27
C LYS A 501 -26.87 6.74 43.45
N SER A 502 -25.99 6.60 44.44
CA SER A 502 -26.39 5.94 45.68
C SER A 502 -27.42 6.84 46.43
N GLU A 503 -28.47 6.21 46.92
CA GLU A 503 -29.47 6.90 47.72
C GLU A 503 -28.92 7.22 49.12
N ILE A 504 -27.97 6.40 49.61
CA ILE A 504 -27.30 6.61 50.87
C ILE A 504 -25.99 7.35 50.61
N VAL A 505 -25.95 8.61 50.94
CA VAL A 505 -24.76 9.47 50.82
C VAL A 505 -24.48 10.09 52.19
N ASP A 506 -23.19 10.24 52.50
CA ASP A 506 -22.78 10.98 53.69
C ASP A 506 -23.23 12.45 53.58
N PRO A 507 -23.60 13.09 54.69
CA PRO A 507 -23.95 14.52 54.70
C PRO A 507 -22.74 15.35 54.28
N GLU A 508 -23.00 16.52 53.66
CA GLU A 508 -21.93 17.45 53.21
C GLU A 508 -21.00 17.89 54.35
N LYS A 509 -21.51 17.90 55.59
CA LYS A 509 -20.77 18.21 56.80
C LYS A 509 -21.01 17.08 57.81
N PRO A 510 -20.21 16.01 57.79
CA PRO A 510 -20.34 14.93 58.78
C PRO A 510 -19.92 15.46 60.18
N GLU A 511 -20.76 15.22 61.18
CA GLU A 511 -20.40 15.48 62.57
C GLU A 511 -19.48 14.36 63.07
N THR A 512 -18.39 14.76 63.70
CA THR A 512 -17.48 13.84 64.40
C THR A 512 -17.85 13.77 65.87
N LEU A 513 -18.12 12.55 66.33
CA LEU A 513 -18.39 12.32 67.74
C LEU A 513 -17.11 12.51 68.56
N GLU A 514 -17.07 13.44 69.48
CA GLU A 514 -15.93 13.66 70.40
C GLU A 514 -15.72 12.47 71.37
N LYS A 515 -16.81 11.79 71.76
CA LYS A 515 -16.78 10.57 72.54
C LYS A 515 -17.56 9.45 71.89
N LYS A 516 -16.92 8.31 71.63
CA LYS A 516 -17.52 7.10 71.09
C LYS A 516 -18.03 6.20 72.23
N GLU A 517 -19.21 6.52 72.80
CA GLU A 517 -19.77 5.75 73.89
C GLU A 517 -20.48 4.44 73.45
N GLY A 518 -20.59 4.19 72.14
CA GLY A 518 -21.24 2.99 71.59
C GLY A 518 -22.75 2.91 71.88
N VAL A 519 -23.40 4.01 72.20
CA VAL A 519 -24.84 4.04 72.54
C VAL A 519 -25.64 4.57 71.37
N VAL A 520 -26.63 3.81 70.90
CA VAL A 520 -27.61 4.19 69.89
C VAL A 520 -28.99 4.28 70.53
N ARG A 521 -29.68 5.44 70.43
CA ARG A 521 -31.05 5.62 70.90
C ARG A 521 -31.98 5.96 69.73
N PHE A 522 -33.09 5.24 69.65
CA PHE A 522 -34.20 5.52 68.74
C PHE A 522 -35.30 6.26 69.52
N ASN A 523 -35.48 7.56 69.22
CA ASN A 523 -36.53 8.34 69.80
C ASN A 523 -37.62 8.60 68.75
N HIS A 524 -38.80 7.99 68.89
CA HIS A 524 -39.97 8.14 68.07
C HIS A 524 -39.68 7.95 66.56
N VAL A 525 -38.82 6.95 66.24
CA VAL A 525 -38.44 6.67 64.87
C VAL A 525 -39.53 5.79 64.22
N SER A 526 -40.12 6.27 63.13
CA SER A 526 -41.02 5.50 62.29
C SER A 526 -40.27 5.15 60.97
N PHE A 527 -40.31 3.87 60.58
CA PHE A 527 -39.74 3.41 59.33
C PHE A 527 -40.76 2.67 58.50
N LYS A 528 -40.79 2.93 57.20
CA LYS A 528 -41.63 2.21 56.22
C LYS A 528 -40.79 1.88 55.00
N TYR A 529 -40.85 0.65 54.54
CA TYR A 529 -40.27 0.32 53.25
C TYR A 529 -41.03 1.04 52.13
N PRO A 530 -40.33 1.53 51.09
CA PRO A 530 -41.01 1.99 49.88
C PRO A 530 -41.84 0.86 49.30
N GLY A 531 -43.16 1.01 49.29
CA GLY A 531 -44.10 0.04 48.79
C GLY A 531 -44.82 0.55 47.57
#